data_fef1de4b2f1b88070bf5d460691cf6fb
#
_entry.id   fef1de4b2f1b88070bf5d460691cf6fb
#
_cell.length_a   1.000
_cell.length_b   1.000
_cell.length_c   1.000
_cell.angle_alpha   90.00
_cell.angle_beta   90.00
_cell.angle_gamma   90.00
#
_symmetry.space_group_name_H-M   'P 1'
#
loop_
_entity.id
_entity.type
_entity.pdbx_description
1 polymer ?
#
loop_
_entity_poly.entity_id
_entity_poly.type
_entity_poly.pdbx_seq_one_letter_code
_entity_poly.pdbx_strand_id
1 'polypeptide(L)'
;MSTDSFRFDIVDHVMLVVHADMPPSDSDWARMVLVRNANRERLRGNLVIAPPRASINASQRADVTKFMKETGIAIAVVTDSALIRGVARAVGLLGVPVRAFTPGELRNALDFLLVPSSRQPEFSRRIELMSLQLAGSARNASL
;
A
#
# COMPACT_ATOMS: atom_id res chain seq x y z
N MET A 1 9.35 20.17 10.24
CA MET A 1 8.30 19.27 9.73
C MET A 1 8.88 17.93 9.36
N SER A 2 8.28 16.85 9.80
CA SER A 2 8.69 15.52 9.39
C SER A 2 8.21 15.24 7.97
N THR A 3 9.05 14.54 7.18
CA THR A 3 8.67 14.07 5.86
C THR A 3 7.84 12.80 6.00
N ASP A 4 6.68 12.76 5.37
CA ASP A 4 5.88 11.55 5.34
C ASP A 4 6.58 10.47 4.52
N SER A 5 6.71 9.25 5.08
CA SER A 5 7.26 8.11 4.36
C SER A 5 6.20 7.45 3.46
N PHE A 6 4.93 7.61 3.77
CA PHE A 6 3.81 7.20 2.96
C PHE A 6 2.55 7.93 3.39
N ARG A 7 1.55 7.91 2.52
CA ARG A 7 0.18 8.36 2.82
C ARG A 7 -0.77 7.21 2.62
N PHE A 8 -1.88 7.25 3.32
CA PHE A 8 -2.91 6.23 3.21
C PHE A 8 -4.31 6.85 3.32
N ASP A 9 -5.27 6.18 2.70
CA ASP A 9 -6.68 6.58 2.74
C ASP A 9 -7.52 5.32 2.52
N ILE A 10 -8.80 5.40 2.86
CA ILE A 10 -9.74 4.33 2.56
C ILE A 10 -10.65 4.82 1.46
N VAL A 11 -10.61 4.16 0.32
CA VAL A 11 -11.45 4.46 -0.85
C VAL A 11 -12.37 3.26 -1.07
N ASP A 12 -13.67 3.51 -0.99
CA ASP A 12 -14.71 2.48 -0.99
C ASP A 12 -14.43 1.48 0.15
N HIS A 13 -13.96 0.30 -0.07
CA HIS A 13 -13.61 -0.68 0.97
C HIS A 13 -12.16 -1.13 0.84
N VAL A 14 -11.34 -0.31 0.20
CA VAL A 14 -9.93 -0.62 -0.04
C VAL A 14 -9.05 0.38 0.69
N MET A 15 -8.10 -0.12 1.47
CA MET A 15 -7.05 0.72 2.02
C MET A 15 -6.02 0.99 0.92
N LEU A 16 -5.88 2.25 0.55
CA LEU A 16 -4.91 2.70 -0.43
C LEU A 16 -3.69 3.25 0.31
N VAL A 17 -2.52 2.69 0.05
CA VAL A 17 -1.25 3.13 0.63
C VAL A 17 -0.31 3.54 -0.50
N VAL A 18 0.16 4.78 -0.48
CA VAL A 18 1.09 5.31 -1.48
C VAL A 18 2.38 5.69 -0.76
N HIS A 19 3.47 5.00 -1.10
CA HIS A 19 4.77 5.21 -0.46
C HIS A 19 5.59 6.27 -1.20
N ALA A 20 6.35 7.07 -0.43
CA ALA A 20 7.49 7.81 -0.95
C ALA A 20 8.64 6.83 -1.20
N ASP A 21 9.66 7.26 -1.96
CA ASP A 21 10.81 6.41 -2.28
C ASP A 21 11.80 6.37 -1.11
N MET A 22 11.33 5.80 -0.01
CA MET A 22 12.09 5.65 1.24
C MET A 22 11.44 4.55 2.10
N PRO A 23 12.19 3.93 3.02
CA PRO A 23 11.60 2.96 3.94
C PRO A 23 10.47 3.58 4.78
N PRO A 24 9.38 2.86 5.01
CA PRO A 24 8.30 3.36 5.89
C PRO A 24 8.81 3.59 7.31
N SER A 25 8.48 4.76 7.88
CA SER A 25 8.84 5.07 9.25
C SER A 25 7.94 4.32 10.23
N ASP A 26 8.46 4.04 11.42
CA ASP A 26 7.68 3.37 12.46
C ASP A 26 6.49 4.21 12.92
N SER A 27 6.65 5.54 12.99
CA SER A 27 5.57 6.42 13.39
C SER A 27 4.43 6.46 12.37
N ASP A 28 4.75 6.53 11.07
CA ASP A 28 3.74 6.47 10.01
C ASP A 28 3.05 5.11 10.00
N TRP A 29 3.82 4.04 10.19
CA TRP A 29 3.28 2.68 10.24
C TRP A 29 2.29 2.53 11.40
N ALA A 30 2.63 3.03 12.58
CA ALA A 30 1.76 2.98 13.75
C ALA A 30 0.43 3.70 13.51
N ARG A 31 0.46 4.88 12.84
CA ARG A 31 -0.76 5.61 12.49
C ARG A 31 -1.63 4.81 11.52
N MET A 32 -1.01 4.21 10.51
CA MET A 32 -1.73 3.37 9.54
C MET A 32 -2.38 2.18 10.24
N VAL A 33 -1.67 1.52 11.14
CA VAL A 33 -2.20 0.37 11.89
C VAL A 33 -3.43 0.75 12.72
N LEU A 34 -3.41 1.92 13.37
CA LEU A 34 -4.58 2.39 14.13
C LEU A 34 -5.80 2.57 13.24
N VAL A 35 -5.65 3.22 12.09
CA VAL A 35 -6.77 3.45 11.17
C VAL A 35 -7.22 2.13 10.54
N ARG A 36 -6.30 1.27 10.14
CA ARG A 36 -6.59 -0.04 9.58
C ARG A 36 -7.43 -0.88 10.56
N ASN A 37 -7.00 -0.93 11.82
CA ASN A 37 -7.71 -1.72 12.83
C ASN A 37 -9.08 -1.15 13.17
N ALA A 38 -9.22 0.18 13.18
CA ALA A 38 -10.51 0.84 13.40
C ALA A 38 -11.51 0.57 12.27
N ASN A 39 -11.03 0.26 11.06
CA ASN A 39 -11.87 0.00 9.89
C ASN A 39 -11.84 -1.47 9.45
N ARG A 40 -11.30 -2.34 10.27
CA ARG A 40 -11.01 -3.74 9.96
C ARG A 40 -12.17 -4.49 9.33
N GLU A 41 -13.37 -4.34 9.88
CA GLU A 41 -14.56 -5.05 9.40
C GLU A 41 -15.09 -4.52 8.07
N ARG A 42 -14.73 -3.30 7.72
CA ARG A 42 -15.17 -2.64 6.48
C ARG A 42 -14.21 -2.87 5.32
N LEU A 43 -12.96 -3.23 5.59
CA LEU A 43 -11.95 -3.39 4.56
C LEU A 43 -12.13 -4.70 3.80
N ARG A 44 -12.02 -4.62 2.46
CA ARG A 44 -12.12 -5.75 1.54
C ARG A 44 -10.82 -5.98 0.77
N GLY A 45 -9.91 -5.03 0.79
CA GLY A 45 -8.64 -5.12 0.08
C GLY A 45 -7.67 -4.05 0.51
N ASN A 46 -6.43 -4.20 0.07
CA ASN A 46 -5.36 -3.24 0.30
C ASN A 46 -4.56 -3.07 -0.99
N LEU A 47 -4.48 -1.84 -1.48
CA LEU A 47 -3.69 -1.48 -2.66
C LEU A 47 -2.47 -0.68 -2.20
N VAL A 48 -1.28 -1.18 -2.50
CA VAL A 48 -0.01 -0.56 -2.09
C VAL A 48 0.77 -0.15 -3.33
N ILE A 49 1.11 1.12 -3.41
CA ILE A 49 1.98 1.67 -4.46
C ILE A 49 3.35 1.89 -3.83
N ALA A 50 4.36 1.15 -4.29
CA ALA A 50 5.66 1.10 -3.63
C ALA A 50 6.81 1.35 -4.62
N PRO A 51 7.48 2.52 -4.53
CA PRO A 51 8.75 2.74 -5.23
C PRO A 51 9.86 1.83 -4.66
N PRO A 52 11.00 1.69 -5.36
CA PRO A 52 12.01 0.69 -4.99
C PRO A 52 12.56 0.77 -3.56
N ARG A 53 12.66 1.96 -2.98
CA ARG A 53 13.21 2.14 -1.63
C ARG A 53 12.18 1.99 -0.53
N ALA A 54 10.92 1.77 -0.87
CA ALA A 54 9.82 1.65 0.09
C ALA A 54 9.67 0.23 0.64
N SER A 55 10.75 -0.52 0.74
CA SER A 55 10.72 -1.88 1.26
C SER A 55 10.45 -1.88 2.76
N ILE A 56 9.52 -2.73 3.18
CA ILE A 56 9.15 -2.86 4.60
C ILE A 56 10.17 -3.76 5.33
N ASN A 57 10.35 -3.49 6.63
CA ASN A 57 11.24 -4.28 7.47
C ASN A 57 10.55 -5.56 8.00
N ALA A 58 11.30 -6.39 8.73
CA ALA A 58 10.79 -7.67 9.23
C ALA A 58 9.60 -7.52 10.16
N SER A 59 9.62 -6.52 11.03
CA SER A 59 8.51 -6.24 11.96
C SER A 59 7.25 -5.83 11.21
N GLN A 60 7.38 -4.97 10.21
CA GLN A 60 6.28 -4.53 9.38
C GLN A 60 5.71 -5.67 8.53
N ARG A 61 6.57 -6.55 8.00
CA ARG A 61 6.12 -7.77 7.29
C ARG A 61 5.32 -8.68 8.20
N ALA A 62 5.79 -8.87 9.44
CA ALA A 62 5.08 -9.71 10.41
C ALA A 62 3.70 -9.16 10.73
N ASP A 63 3.58 -7.83 10.88
CA ASP A 63 2.29 -7.16 11.09
C ASP A 63 1.34 -7.39 9.93
N VAL A 64 1.80 -7.19 8.70
CA VAL A 64 0.98 -7.40 7.49
C VAL A 64 0.52 -8.85 7.40
N THR A 65 1.44 -9.79 7.58
CA THR A 65 1.11 -11.22 7.50
C THR A 65 0.06 -11.61 8.53
N LYS A 66 0.22 -11.14 9.76
CA LYS A 66 -0.75 -11.39 10.83
C LYS A 66 -2.12 -10.83 10.48
N PHE A 67 -2.18 -9.58 10.03
CA PHE A 67 -3.43 -8.92 9.65
C PHE A 67 -4.14 -9.68 8.53
N MET A 68 -3.41 -10.09 7.50
CA MET A 68 -3.98 -10.86 6.38
C MET A 68 -4.51 -12.22 6.81
N LYS A 69 -3.77 -12.94 7.66
CA LYS A 69 -4.21 -14.23 8.18
C LYS A 69 -5.47 -14.11 9.02
N GLU A 70 -5.59 -13.04 9.80
CA GLU A 70 -6.75 -12.80 10.67
C GLU A 70 -7.99 -12.36 9.89
N THR A 71 -7.81 -11.65 8.78
CA THR A 71 -8.93 -11.01 8.05
C THR A 71 -9.23 -11.64 6.70
N GLY A 72 -8.26 -12.31 6.08
CA GLY A 72 -8.40 -12.82 4.72
C GLY A 72 -8.37 -11.73 3.64
N ILE A 73 -8.01 -10.50 3.99
CA ILE A 73 -7.97 -9.38 3.04
C ILE A 73 -6.83 -9.57 2.04
N ALA A 74 -7.14 -9.40 0.76
CA ALA A 74 -6.15 -9.47 -0.31
C ALA A 74 -5.34 -8.18 -0.41
N ILE A 75 -4.05 -8.31 -0.75
CA ILE A 75 -3.16 -7.17 -1.00
C ILE A 75 -2.63 -7.22 -2.43
N ALA A 76 -2.78 -6.12 -3.15
CA ALA A 76 -2.13 -5.88 -4.43
C ALA A 76 -0.98 -4.88 -4.21
N VAL A 77 0.23 -5.25 -4.62
CA VAL A 77 1.40 -4.38 -4.52
C VAL A 77 1.82 -3.97 -5.93
N VAL A 78 1.77 -2.68 -6.21
CA VAL A 78 2.19 -2.12 -7.50
C VAL A 78 3.60 -1.56 -7.33
N THR A 79 4.56 -2.17 -8.01
CA THR A 79 5.98 -1.81 -7.87
C THR A 79 6.77 -2.23 -9.11
N ASP A 80 7.81 -1.47 -9.45
CA ASP A 80 8.79 -1.87 -10.46
C ASP A 80 10.02 -2.55 -9.83
N SER A 81 10.07 -2.65 -8.50
CA SER A 81 11.18 -3.24 -7.76
C SER A 81 11.13 -4.77 -7.77
N ALA A 82 12.18 -5.40 -8.28
CA ALA A 82 12.32 -6.87 -8.23
C ALA A 82 12.41 -7.36 -6.79
N LEU A 83 13.05 -6.59 -5.90
CA LEU A 83 13.16 -6.93 -4.48
C LEU A 83 11.80 -6.95 -3.80
N ILE A 84 10.99 -5.90 -4.01
CA ILE A 84 9.65 -5.81 -3.41
C ILE A 84 8.75 -6.90 -3.98
N ARG A 85 8.81 -7.18 -5.28
CA ARG A 85 8.06 -8.29 -5.88
C ARG A 85 8.46 -9.64 -5.26
N GLY A 86 9.75 -9.82 -4.98
CA GLY A 86 10.25 -11.03 -4.30
C GLY A 86 9.70 -11.16 -2.88
N VAL A 87 9.64 -10.06 -2.13
CA VAL A 87 9.05 -10.04 -0.78
C VAL A 87 7.55 -10.41 -0.85
N ALA A 88 6.82 -9.82 -1.79
CA ALA A 88 5.39 -10.12 -1.97
C ALA A 88 5.17 -11.60 -2.30
N ARG A 89 6.01 -12.17 -3.16
CA ARG A 89 5.94 -13.60 -3.52
C ARG A 89 6.22 -14.48 -2.30
N ALA A 90 7.23 -14.14 -1.49
CA ALA A 90 7.56 -14.89 -0.28
C ALA A 90 6.41 -14.87 0.73
N VAL A 91 5.75 -13.72 0.91
CA VAL A 91 4.56 -13.61 1.77
C VAL A 91 3.43 -14.46 1.22
N GLY A 92 3.23 -14.46 -0.11
CA GLY A 92 2.21 -15.28 -0.76
C GLY A 92 2.40 -16.78 -0.55
N LEU A 93 3.65 -17.24 -0.42
CA LEU A 93 3.95 -18.65 -0.12
C LEU A 93 3.51 -19.06 1.28
N LEU A 94 3.24 -18.10 2.17
CA LEU A 94 2.70 -18.36 3.51
C LEU A 94 1.18 -18.55 3.51
N GLY A 95 0.56 -18.59 2.32
CA GLY A 95 -0.88 -18.83 2.17
C GLY A 95 -1.74 -17.59 2.30
N VAL A 96 -1.15 -16.38 2.26
CA VAL A 96 -1.91 -15.12 2.30
C VAL A 96 -2.11 -14.57 0.88
N PRO A 97 -3.27 -13.95 0.58
CA PRO A 97 -3.60 -13.51 -0.78
C PRO A 97 -2.89 -12.18 -1.11
N VAL A 98 -1.61 -12.25 -1.48
CA VAL A 98 -0.84 -11.10 -1.94
C VAL A 98 -0.35 -11.32 -3.36
N ARG A 99 -0.42 -10.28 -4.20
CA ARG A 99 0.06 -10.34 -5.57
C ARG A 99 0.73 -9.03 -5.95
N ALA A 100 1.83 -9.13 -6.69
CA ALA A 100 2.60 -7.98 -7.16
C ALA A 100 2.28 -7.69 -8.63
N PHE A 101 2.26 -6.40 -8.97
CA PHE A 101 1.99 -5.90 -10.30
C PHE A 101 3.01 -4.82 -10.64
N THR A 102 3.29 -4.61 -11.92
CA THR A 102 4.10 -3.48 -12.38
C THR A 102 3.25 -2.20 -12.41
N PRO A 103 3.87 -1.01 -12.44
CA PRO A 103 3.11 0.25 -12.53
C PRO A 103 2.16 0.33 -13.73
N GLY A 104 2.51 -0.29 -14.86
CA GLY A 104 1.63 -0.35 -16.03
C GLY A 104 0.44 -1.29 -15.88
N GLU A 105 0.39 -2.08 -14.81
CA GLU A 105 -0.64 -3.06 -14.54
C GLU A 105 -1.62 -2.64 -13.44
N LEU A 106 -1.75 -1.34 -13.18
CA LEU A 106 -2.65 -0.85 -12.12
C LEU A 106 -4.07 -1.38 -12.27
N ARG A 107 -4.58 -1.44 -13.51
CA ARG A 107 -5.92 -1.97 -13.77
C ARG A 107 -6.02 -3.43 -13.33
N ASN A 108 -5.01 -4.24 -13.62
CA ASN A 108 -5.00 -5.65 -13.20
C ASN A 108 -4.97 -5.76 -11.66
N ALA A 109 -4.24 -4.88 -10.99
CA ALA A 109 -4.21 -4.83 -9.52
C ALA A 109 -5.60 -4.52 -8.95
N LEU A 110 -6.30 -3.54 -9.53
CA LEU A 110 -7.65 -3.19 -9.10
C LEU A 110 -8.66 -4.30 -9.39
N ASP A 111 -8.52 -4.99 -10.53
CA ASP A 111 -9.34 -6.16 -10.86
C ASP A 111 -9.12 -7.29 -9.85
N PHE A 112 -7.87 -7.52 -9.47
CA PHE A 112 -7.51 -8.52 -8.45
C PHE A 112 -8.20 -8.21 -7.11
N LEU A 113 -8.35 -6.94 -6.76
CA LEU A 113 -9.02 -6.50 -5.55
C LEU A 113 -10.54 -6.39 -5.71
N LEU A 114 -11.08 -6.78 -6.86
CA LEU A 114 -12.51 -6.75 -7.19
C LEU A 114 -13.10 -5.33 -7.19
N VAL A 115 -12.30 -4.33 -7.55
CA VAL A 115 -12.79 -2.95 -7.71
C VAL A 115 -13.53 -2.85 -9.04
N PRO A 116 -14.81 -2.44 -9.05
CA PRO A 116 -15.56 -2.31 -10.31
C PRO A 116 -14.92 -1.31 -11.26
N SER A 117 -15.01 -1.57 -12.56
CA SER A 117 -14.42 -0.70 -13.60
C SER A 117 -14.85 0.76 -13.45
N SER A 118 -16.11 1.00 -13.08
CA SER A 118 -16.66 2.35 -12.88
C SER A 118 -16.00 3.10 -11.72
N ARG A 119 -15.36 2.40 -10.78
CA ARG A 119 -14.70 3.01 -9.62
C ARG A 119 -13.20 3.12 -9.77
N GLN A 120 -12.60 2.46 -10.75
CA GLN A 120 -11.15 2.46 -10.95
C GLN A 120 -10.56 3.86 -11.22
N PRO A 121 -11.22 4.76 -11.99
CA PRO A 121 -10.69 6.12 -12.18
C PRO A 121 -10.50 6.90 -10.88
N GLU A 122 -11.34 6.68 -9.86
CA GLU A 122 -11.19 7.33 -8.56
C GLU A 122 -9.90 6.90 -7.87
N PHE A 123 -9.53 5.63 -7.97
CA PHE A 123 -8.26 5.14 -7.42
C PHE A 123 -7.07 5.79 -8.12
N SER A 124 -7.09 5.87 -9.44
CA SER A 124 -6.03 6.53 -10.22
C SER A 124 -5.86 7.98 -9.81
N ARG A 125 -6.96 8.70 -9.64
CA ARG A 125 -6.97 10.10 -9.21
C ARG A 125 -6.39 10.26 -7.80
N ARG A 126 -6.78 9.39 -6.87
CA ARG A 126 -6.28 9.43 -5.49
C ARG A 126 -4.80 9.11 -5.40
N ILE A 127 -4.33 8.12 -6.17
CA ILE A 127 -2.91 7.76 -6.22
C ILE A 127 -2.10 8.97 -6.70
N GLU A 128 -2.53 9.62 -7.78
CA GLU A 128 -1.85 10.79 -8.31
C GLU A 128 -1.80 11.92 -7.29
N LEU A 129 -2.92 12.23 -6.64
CA LEU A 129 -3.00 13.28 -5.62
C LEU A 129 -2.06 12.98 -4.45
N MET A 130 -2.10 11.77 -3.93
CA MET A 130 -1.26 11.37 -2.80
C MET A 130 0.23 11.39 -3.16
N SER A 131 0.57 10.99 -4.38
CA SER A 131 1.95 11.06 -4.90
C SER A 131 2.44 12.51 -4.98
N LEU A 132 1.60 13.43 -5.44
CA LEU A 132 1.93 14.85 -5.49
C LEU A 132 2.09 15.44 -4.08
N GLN A 133 1.25 15.04 -3.14
CA GLN A 133 1.36 15.48 -1.74
C GLN A 133 2.67 15.02 -1.10
N LEU A 134 3.09 13.78 -1.37
CA LEU A 134 4.36 13.26 -0.89
C LEU A 134 5.55 14.00 -1.51
N ALA A 135 5.50 14.29 -2.80
CA ALA A 135 6.54 15.06 -3.48
C ALA A 135 6.63 16.48 -2.93
N GLY A 136 5.49 17.11 -2.63
CA GLY A 136 5.43 18.43 -2.00
C GLY A 136 6.00 18.42 -0.59
N SER A 137 5.67 17.42 0.21
CA SER A 137 6.21 17.24 1.56
C SER A 137 7.74 17.08 1.54
N ALA A 138 8.27 16.28 0.63
CA ALA A 138 9.71 16.07 0.49
C ALA A 138 10.43 17.37 0.10
N ARG A 139 9.87 18.15 -0.82
CA ARG A 139 10.43 19.44 -1.22
C ARG A 139 10.45 20.42 -0.05
N ASN A 140 9.38 20.50 0.73
CA ASN A 140 9.29 21.37 1.89
C ASN A 140 10.30 20.98 2.97
N ALA A 141 10.51 19.69 3.18
CA ALA A 141 11.49 19.20 4.14
C ALA A 141 12.93 19.52 3.73
N SER A 142 13.20 19.70 2.44
CA SER A 142 14.53 20.04 1.90
C SER A 142 14.90 21.52 2.05
N LEU A 143 13.94 22.35 2.33
CA LEU A 143 14.14 23.79 2.51
C LEU A 143 14.48 24.11 3.96
#